data_9b44281974eb4e7d029452a7bac3487a
#
_entry.id   9b44281974eb4e7d029452a7bac3487a
#
_cell.length_a   1.000
_cell.length_b   1.000
_cell.length_c   1.000
_cell.angle_alpha   90.00
_cell.angle_beta   90.00
_cell.angle_gamma   90.00
#
_symmetry.space_group_name_H-M   'P 1'
#
loop_
_entity.id
_entity.type
_entity.pdbx_description
1 polymer ?
#
loop_
_entity_poly.entity_id
_entity_poly.type
_entity_poly.pdbx_seq_one_letter_code
_entity_poly.pdbx_strand_id
1 'polypeptide(L)'
;MKIKIGDNVTVTKDRSMWPREGTVTGISIATQQNDPAGESGVRVNEYDTILDYAGSIDYVTEKGEHYWAYFSQIESLENVG
;
A
#
# COMPACT_ATOMS: atom_id res chain seq x y z
N MET A 1 5.12 3.88 -11.35
CA MET A 1 3.96 3.01 -11.23
C MET A 1 2.92 3.72 -10.40
N LYS A 2 1.70 3.64 -10.81
CA LYS A 2 0.61 4.36 -10.16
C LYS A 2 -0.23 3.40 -9.35
N ILE A 3 -0.59 3.81 -8.15
CA ILE A 3 -1.45 3.03 -7.29
C ILE A 3 -2.68 3.84 -6.96
N LYS A 4 -3.83 3.19 -6.93
CA LYS A 4 -5.08 3.86 -6.57
C LYS A 4 -5.97 2.91 -5.79
N ILE A 5 -6.92 3.49 -5.08
CA ILE A 5 -7.89 2.71 -4.33
C ILE A 5 -8.66 1.82 -5.30
N GLY A 6 -8.79 0.55 -4.94
CA GLY A 6 -9.44 -0.44 -5.79
C GLY A 6 -8.48 -1.34 -6.53
N ASP A 7 -7.19 -0.98 -6.56
CA ASP A 7 -6.20 -1.82 -7.24
C ASP A 7 -5.94 -3.07 -6.44
N ASN A 8 -5.53 -4.12 -7.14
CA ASN A 8 -5.13 -5.37 -6.49
C ASN A 8 -3.64 -5.32 -6.21
N VAL A 9 -3.26 -5.77 -5.03
CA VAL A 9 -1.86 -5.78 -4.63
C VAL A 9 -1.49 -7.14 -4.10
N THR A 10 -0.23 -7.48 -4.27
CA THR A 10 0.40 -8.60 -3.59
C THR A 10 1.49 -8.03 -2.71
N VAL A 11 1.38 -8.28 -1.44
CA VAL A 11 2.31 -7.75 -0.44
C VAL A 11 3.19 -8.87 0.05
N THR A 12 4.49 -8.66 -0.01
CA THR A 12 5.45 -9.63 0.50
C THR A 12 5.94 -9.14 1.84
N LYS A 13 5.71 -9.95 2.86
CA LYS A 13 6.05 -9.54 4.19
C LYS A 13 7.42 -9.97 4.56
N ASP A 14 8.09 -9.12 5.23
CA ASP A 14 9.39 -9.43 5.74
C ASP A 14 9.37 -10.53 6.80
N ARG A 15 8.24 -10.69 7.47
CA ARG A 15 8.11 -11.70 8.50
C ARG A 15 7.20 -12.84 8.14
N SER A 16 6.56 -12.74 7.02
CA SER A 16 5.67 -13.78 6.55
C SER A 16 6.32 -14.46 5.38
N MET A 17 6.25 -15.77 5.35
CA MET A 17 6.78 -16.52 4.22
C MET A 17 5.84 -16.52 3.05
N TRP A 18 4.62 -16.06 3.26
CA TRP A 18 3.59 -16.14 2.23
C TRP A 18 3.17 -14.76 1.81
N PRO A 19 3.14 -14.50 0.51
CA PRO A 19 2.57 -13.23 0.03
C PRO A 19 1.10 -13.15 0.36
N ARG A 20 0.62 -11.94 0.54
CA ARG A 20 -0.77 -11.70 0.85
C ARG A 20 -1.35 -10.81 -0.22
N GLU A 21 -2.51 -11.20 -0.72
CA GLU A 21 -3.17 -10.47 -1.79
C GLU A 21 -4.40 -9.75 -1.25
N GLY A 22 -4.68 -8.60 -1.83
CA GLY A 22 -5.85 -7.85 -1.42
C GLY A 22 -6.13 -6.69 -2.34
N THR A 23 -7.13 -5.92 -1.94
CA THR A 23 -7.58 -4.74 -2.68
C THR A 23 -7.26 -3.52 -1.84
N VAL A 24 -6.66 -2.52 -2.48
CA VAL A 24 -6.28 -1.29 -1.79
C VAL A 24 -7.53 -0.54 -1.37
N THR A 25 -7.59 -0.20 -0.08
CA THR A 25 -8.70 0.56 0.47
C THR A 25 -8.29 1.93 0.95
N GLY A 26 -7.00 2.18 1.09
CA GLY A 26 -6.51 3.48 1.51
C GLY A 26 -5.06 3.66 1.15
N ILE A 27 -4.65 4.91 0.97
CA ILE A 27 -3.28 5.26 0.64
C ILE A 27 -2.90 6.45 1.50
N SER A 28 -1.77 6.35 2.18
CA SER A 28 -1.25 7.43 3.01
C SER A 28 0.13 7.81 2.54
N ILE A 29 0.37 9.09 2.39
CA ILE A 29 1.66 9.61 1.94
C ILE A 29 2.26 10.39 3.11
N ALA A 30 3.47 10.05 3.49
CA ALA A 30 4.15 10.74 4.58
C ALA A 30 4.42 12.19 4.18
N THR A 31 4.17 13.09 5.12
CA THR A 31 4.45 14.50 4.89
C THR A 31 5.83 14.88 5.38
N GLN A 32 6.48 13.98 6.11
CA GLN A 32 7.82 14.22 6.60
C GLN A 32 8.69 13.04 6.24
N GLN A 33 9.93 13.35 5.99
CA GLN A 33 10.85 12.36 5.48
C GLN A 33 11.10 11.20 6.43
N ASN A 34 10.97 11.45 7.71
CA ASN A 34 11.23 10.42 8.71
C ASN A 34 9.97 9.81 9.29
N ASP A 35 8.90 9.82 8.53
CA ASP A 35 7.64 9.21 8.93
C ASP A 35 7.26 8.15 7.90
N PRO A 36 7.96 7.03 7.88
CA PRO A 36 7.77 6.04 6.81
C PRO A 36 6.42 5.35 6.84
N ALA A 37 5.74 5.37 7.97
CA ALA A 37 4.43 4.75 8.05
C ALA A 37 3.33 5.67 7.54
N GLY A 38 3.66 6.92 7.30
CA GLY A 38 2.66 7.87 6.89
C GLY A 38 1.67 8.22 7.99
N GLU A 39 2.08 8.10 9.24
CA GLU A 39 1.17 8.35 10.34
C GLU A 39 0.71 9.78 10.40
N SER A 40 1.59 10.70 10.04
CA SER A 40 1.24 12.10 9.97
C SER A 40 1.01 12.53 8.54
N GLY A 41 0.73 11.59 7.68
CA GLY A 41 0.66 11.85 6.26
C GLY A 41 -0.72 12.26 5.79
N VAL A 42 -0.82 12.37 4.51
CA VAL A 42 -2.03 12.78 3.83
C VAL A 42 -2.65 11.56 3.17
N ARG A 43 -3.97 11.41 3.34
CA ARG A 43 -4.71 10.34 2.66
C ARG A 43 -5.02 10.81 1.25
N VAL A 44 -4.75 9.95 0.29
CA VAL A 44 -5.00 10.26 -1.11
C VAL A 44 -5.73 9.10 -1.75
N ASN A 45 -6.35 9.36 -2.91
CA ASN A 45 -7.06 8.32 -3.63
C ASN A 45 -6.17 7.62 -4.65
N GLU A 46 -5.10 8.26 -5.05
CA GLU A 46 -4.15 7.67 -5.98
C GLU A 46 -2.81 8.35 -5.76
N TYR A 47 -1.76 7.64 -6.14
CA TYR A 47 -0.42 8.16 -5.98
C TYR A 47 0.44 7.60 -7.09
N ASP A 48 1.20 8.46 -7.72
CA ASP A 48 1.93 8.08 -8.92
C ASP A 48 3.41 8.07 -8.66
N THR A 49 3.82 7.17 -7.78
CA THR A 49 5.23 6.92 -7.68
C THR A 49 5.54 5.83 -6.70
N ILE A 50 6.45 5.03 -7.07
CA ILE A 50 7.04 4.10 -6.17
C ILE A 50 8.46 4.51 -5.85
N LEU A 51 8.87 5.61 -6.41
CA LEU A 51 10.17 6.15 -6.06
C LEU A 51 10.16 6.71 -4.68
N ASP A 52 8.99 7.02 -4.21
CA ASP A 52 8.83 7.57 -2.90
C ASP A 52 8.56 6.43 -1.93
N TYR A 53 9.42 6.29 -0.99
CA TYR A 53 9.35 5.24 0.01
C TYR A 53 8.57 5.65 1.25
N ALA A 54 8.06 6.84 1.26
CA ALA A 54 7.44 7.39 2.44
C ALA A 54 5.94 7.28 2.36
N GLY A 55 5.43 6.05 2.28
CA GLY A 55 4.00 5.86 2.22
C GLY A 55 3.60 4.46 2.57
N SER A 56 2.30 4.28 2.74
CA SER A 56 1.73 2.98 3.08
C SER A 56 0.36 2.86 2.47
N ILE A 57 -0.11 1.63 2.41
CA ILE A 57 -1.46 1.34 1.94
C ILE A 57 -2.19 0.55 2.99
N ASP A 58 -3.50 0.69 2.96
CA ASP A 58 -4.40 -0.24 3.63
C ASP A 58 -5.02 -1.11 2.56
N TYR A 59 -5.20 -2.38 2.86
CA TYR A 59 -5.82 -3.27 1.90
C TYR A 59 -6.65 -4.30 2.63
N VAL A 60 -7.62 -4.87 1.91
CA VAL A 60 -8.51 -5.87 2.47
C VAL A 60 -8.36 -7.13 1.63
N THR A 61 -8.27 -8.27 2.30
CA THR A 61 -8.14 -9.55 1.63
C THR A 61 -9.50 -10.05 1.17
N GLU A 62 -9.48 -11.12 0.38
CA GLU A 62 -10.68 -11.77 -0.08
C GLU A 62 -11.57 -12.21 1.08
N LYS A 63 -10.98 -12.50 2.21
CA LYS A 63 -11.73 -12.93 3.39
C LYS A 63 -12.27 -11.77 4.22
N GLY A 64 -12.01 -10.55 3.78
CA GLY A 64 -12.48 -9.39 4.50
C GLY A 64 -11.58 -8.93 5.62
N GLU A 65 -10.36 -9.44 5.68
CA GLU A 65 -9.41 -9.05 6.70
C GLU A 65 -8.64 -7.82 6.25
N HIS A 66 -8.49 -6.87 7.16
CA HIS A 66 -7.83 -5.60 6.86
C HIS A 66 -6.41 -5.61 7.35
N TYR A 67 -5.51 -5.17 6.48
CA TYR A 67 -4.08 -5.08 6.78
C TYR A 67 -3.53 -3.79 6.20
N TRP A 68 -2.29 -3.51 6.53
CA TRP A 68 -1.59 -2.38 5.95
C TRP A 68 -0.16 -2.81 5.61
N ALA A 69 0.47 -2.04 4.72
CA ALA A 69 1.83 -2.34 4.30
C ALA A 69 2.48 -1.06 3.79
N TYR A 70 3.80 -1.01 3.92
CA TYR A 70 4.56 0.07 3.31
C TYR A 70 4.61 -0.12 1.80
N PHE A 71 4.81 0.96 1.08
CA PHE A 71 5.00 0.86 -0.37
C PHE A 71 6.10 -0.12 -0.73
N SER A 72 7.17 -0.16 0.06
CA SER A 72 8.30 -1.03 -0.22
C SER A 72 7.97 -2.51 -0.08
N GLN A 73 6.84 -2.83 0.50
CA GLN A 73 6.43 -4.22 0.68
C GLN A 73 5.49 -4.71 -0.42
N ILE A 74 5.15 -3.86 -1.33
CA ILE A 74 4.29 -4.25 -2.45
C ILE A 74 5.16 -4.95 -3.48
N GLU A 75 4.85 -6.22 -3.72
CA GLU A 75 5.59 -7.01 -4.68
C GLU A 75 5.03 -6.84 -6.08
N SER A 76 3.73 -6.79 -6.20
CA SER A 76 3.11 -6.57 -7.49
C SER A 76 1.82 -5.80 -7.32
N LEU A 77 1.47 -5.09 -8.36
CA LEU A 77 0.32 -4.22 -8.36
C LEU A 77 -0.39 -4.37 -9.68
N GLU A 78 -1.69 -4.59 -9.61
CA GLU A 78 -2.52 -4.69 -10.80
C GLU A 78 -3.56 -3.60 -10.76
N ASN A 79 -3.50 -2.71 -11.73
CA ASN A 79 -4.49 -1.64 -11.82
C ASN A 79 -5.79 -2.21 -12.36
N VAL A 80 -6.86 -1.95 -11.64
CA VAL A 80 -8.18 -2.44 -11.98
C VAL A 80 -9.03 -1.27 -12.45
N GLY A 81 -9.65 -1.45 -13.56
CA GLY A 81 -10.61 -0.49 -14.04
C GLY A 81 -10.12 0.60 -14.86
#